data_4d4d7d438d4355a7e47941b4a80c66ab
#
_entry.id   4d4d7d438d4355a7e47941b4a80c66ab
#
_cell.length_a   1.000
_cell.length_b   1.000
_cell.length_c   1.000
_cell.angle_alpha   90.00
_cell.angle_beta   90.00
_cell.angle_gamma   90.00
#
_symmetry.space_group_name_H-M   'P 1'
#
loop_
_entity.id
_entity.type
_entity.pdbx_description
1 polymer ?
#
loop_
_entity_poly.entity_id
_entity_poly.type
_entity_poly.pdbx_seq_one_letter_code
_entity_poly.pdbx_strand_id
1 'polypeptide(L)'
;MNKGLAITGGVLILLSLLGFVFSIAGIATYEPNSDNILHDTETDGTVFNFDGTSSWLEVYAKGDVDCYSYSISVTDDMFEYFYPNCDAGTEITGYTYLGDVEIYDAGTYNIDAEGNVVIVDADGLIGPVFAMCGGGVCCLLGLILLIVGLSTGKKVPQVIVYQQPDGTMYQPNQTTVHQYIPPSGVSSQQQIVEQPQVQEQQNIPPAFEETPNDVPVYQTDFD
;
A
#
# COMPACT_ATOMS: atom_id res chain seq x y z
N MET A 1 -11.33 23.56 12.82
CA MET A 1 -10.50 23.03 11.73
C MET A 1 -9.09 22.81 12.27
N ASN A 2 -8.65 21.58 12.32
CA ASN A 2 -7.26 21.28 12.68
C ASN A 2 -6.40 21.42 11.43
N LYS A 3 -5.80 22.62 11.26
CA LYS A 3 -5.04 22.96 10.05
C LYS A 3 -3.86 21.99 9.79
N GLY A 4 -3.21 21.52 10.86
CA GLY A 4 -2.10 20.56 10.74
C GLY A 4 -2.54 19.24 10.09
N LEU A 5 -3.58 18.61 10.62
CA LEU A 5 -4.13 17.36 10.08
C LEU A 5 -4.62 17.51 8.62
N ALA A 6 -5.29 18.61 8.30
CA ALA A 6 -5.76 18.86 6.94
C ALA A 6 -4.60 19.05 5.95
N ILE A 7 -3.54 19.76 6.34
CA ILE A 7 -2.34 19.95 5.51
C ILE A 7 -1.63 18.62 5.31
N THR A 8 -1.42 17.84 6.39
CA THR A 8 -0.77 16.52 6.29
C THR A 8 -1.56 15.59 5.36
N GLY A 9 -2.89 15.53 5.50
CA GLY A 9 -3.74 14.75 4.61
C GLY A 9 -3.63 15.19 3.15
N GLY A 10 -3.62 16.49 2.89
CA GLY A 10 -3.43 17.04 1.53
C GLY A 10 -2.07 16.71 0.92
N VAL A 11 -0.99 16.79 1.70
CA VAL A 11 0.37 16.42 1.24
C VAL A 11 0.45 14.94 0.92
N LEU A 12 -0.12 14.06 1.75
CA LEU A 12 -0.15 12.62 1.50
C LEU A 12 -0.89 12.29 0.20
N ILE A 13 -2.02 12.92 -0.08
CA ILE A 13 -2.77 12.73 -1.32
C ILE A 13 -1.93 13.16 -2.53
N LEU A 14 -1.27 14.32 -2.47
CA LEU A 14 -0.42 14.79 -3.57
C LEU A 14 0.75 13.85 -3.85
N LEU A 15 1.45 13.39 -2.82
CA LEU A 15 2.56 12.44 -2.97
C LEU A 15 2.08 11.10 -3.54
N SER A 16 0.92 10.62 -3.10
CA SER A 16 0.29 9.40 -3.58
C SER A 16 -0.08 9.51 -5.07
N LEU A 17 -0.66 10.64 -5.50
CA LEU A 17 -0.99 10.88 -6.91
C LEU A 17 0.26 10.94 -7.78
N LEU A 18 1.34 11.59 -7.33
CA LEU A 18 2.61 11.60 -8.03
C LEU A 18 3.18 10.18 -8.17
N GLY A 19 3.21 9.41 -7.09
CA GLY A 19 3.66 8.02 -7.11
C GLY A 19 2.85 7.16 -8.09
N PHE A 20 1.53 7.34 -8.12
CA PHE A 20 0.65 6.65 -9.05
C PHE A 20 0.94 6.97 -10.52
N VAL A 21 1.17 8.24 -10.86
CA VAL A 21 1.53 8.65 -12.22
C VAL A 21 2.87 8.06 -12.65
N PHE A 22 3.88 8.07 -11.77
CA PHE A 22 5.18 7.44 -12.06
C PHE A 22 5.07 5.92 -12.22
N SER A 23 4.21 5.26 -11.44
CA SER A 23 3.98 3.81 -11.55
C SER A 23 3.34 3.45 -12.89
N ILE A 24 2.31 4.17 -13.31
CA ILE A 24 1.67 3.95 -14.63
C ILE A 24 2.69 4.18 -15.76
N ALA A 25 3.49 5.24 -15.68
CA ALA A 25 4.52 5.50 -16.70
C ALA A 25 5.57 4.38 -16.75
N GLY A 26 6.00 3.86 -15.60
CA GLY A 26 6.94 2.74 -15.52
C GLY A 26 6.41 1.46 -16.14
N ILE A 27 5.14 1.13 -15.86
CA ILE A 27 4.50 -0.07 -16.43
C ILE A 27 4.24 0.12 -17.94
N ALA A 28 3.78 1.29 -18.35
CA ALA A 28 3.44 1.55 -19.77
C ALA A 28 4.66 1.63 -20.69
N THR A 29 5.86 1.82 -20.16
CA THR A 29 7.12 1.85 -20.94
C THR A 29 7.92 0.56 -20.80
N TYR A 30 7.41 -0.42 -20.05
CA TYR A 30 8.08 -1.70 -19.92
C TYR A 30 7.88 -2.52 -21.20
N GLU A 31 8.98 -2.92 -21.80
CA GLU A 31 9.02 -3.76 -22.99
C GLU A 31 10.30 -4.63 -22.98
N PRO A 32 10.28 -5.81 -23.63
CA PRO A 32 11.47 -6.61 -23.83
C PRO A 32 12.55 -5.82 -24.57
N ASN A 33 13.72 -5.71 -23.97
CA ASN A 33 14.88 -5.02 -24.56
C ASN A 33 16.18 -5.69 -24.10
N SER A 34 17.33 -5.28 -24.68
CA SER A 34 18.62 -5.89 -24.39
C SER A 34 19.06 -5.86 -22.93
N ASP A 35 18.43 -5.00 -22.09
CA ASP A 35 18.84 -4.84 -20.69
C ASP A 35 18.06 -5.78 -19.75
N ASN A 36 16.88 -6.24 -20.19
CA ASN A 36 16.01 -7.12 -19.40
C ASN A 36 15.76 -8.51 -20.03
N ILE A 37 16.17 -8.75 -21.29
CA ILE A 37 16.12 -10.08 -21.89
C ILE A 37 17.25 -10.91 -21.30
N LEU A 38 16.86 -11.97 -20.56
CA LEU A 38 17.80 -12.92 -19.98
C LEU A 38 18.16 -14.06 -20.94
N HIS A 39 17.23 -14.41 -21.82
CA HIS A 39 17.42 -15.48 -22.80
C HIS A 39 16.57 -15.24 -24.05
N ASP A 40 17.13 -15.53 -25.18
CA ASP A 40 16.51 -15.41 -26.50
C ASP A 40 16.74 -16.70 -27.28
N THR A 41 15.69 -17.48 -27.50
CA THR A 41 15.81 -18.78 -28.17
C THR A 41 16.35 -18.70 -29.60
N GLU A 42 16.23 -17.54 -30.26
CA GLU A 42 16.77 -17.33 -31.60
C GLU A 42 18.30 -17.23 -31.62
N THR A 43 18.89 -16.65 -30.56
CA THR A 43 20.34 -16.42 -30.47
C THR A 43 21.04 -17.41 -29.54
N ASP A 44 20.41 -17.80 -28.46
CA ASP A 44 21.00 -18.57 -27.38
C ASP A 44 20.57 -20.07 -27.41
N GLY A 45 19.62 -20.38 -28.29
CA GLY A 45 19.07 -21.74 -28.42
C GLY A 45 17.99 -22.07 -27.38
N THR A 46 17.70 -23.34 -27.21
CA THR A 46 16.59 -23.82 -26.39
C THR A 46 16.98 -24.14 -24.95
N VAL A 47 18.23 -23.89 -24.55
CA VAL A 47 18.73 -24.23 -23.20
C VAL A 47 18.94 -22.92 -22.44
N PHE A 48 18.09 -22.67 -21.47
CA PHE A 48 18.16 -21.51 -20.59
C PHE A 48 18.95 -21.83 -19.32
N ASN A 49 20.06 -21.12 -19.11
CA ASN A 49 20.85 -21.21 -17.88
C ASN A 49 20.48 -20.04 -16.96
N PHE A 50 19.64 -20.33 -15.97
CA PHE A 50 19.19 -19.35 -14.99
C PHE A 50 20.16 -19.27 -13.82
N ASP A 51 20.53 -18.06 -13.41
CA ASP A 51 21.49 -17.82 -12.33
C ASP A 51 20.84 -17.60 -10.94
N GLY A 52 19.50 -17.58 -10.90
CA GLY A 52 18.74 -17.39 -9.65
C GLY A 52 18.65 -15.94 -9.16
N THR A 53 19.00 -14.94 -9.99
CA THR A 53 19.02 -13.52 -9.54
C THR A 53 17.69 -12.81 -9.72
N SER A 54 16.85 -13.24 -10.67
CA SER A 54 15.55 -12.65 -10.94
C SER A 54 14.45 -13.43 -10.21
N SER A 55 13.48 -12.72 -9.68
CA SER A 55 12.35 -13.30 -8.94
C SER A 55 11.05 -13.33 -9.74
N TRP A 56 11.01 -12.64 -10.87
CA TRP A 56 9.85 -12.59 -11.75
C TRP A 56 10.30 -12.70 -13.21
N LEU A 57 9.95 -13.79 -13.86
CA LEU A 57 10.30 -14.07 -15.24
C LEU A 57 9.04 -14.12 -16.10
N GLU A 58 9.06 -13.41 -17.21
CA GLU A 58 8.00 -13.38 -18.21
C GLU A 58 8.47 -13.94 -19.52
N VAL A 59 7.57 -14.56 -20.26
CA VAL A 59 7.85 -15.11 -21.59
C VAL A 59 7.06 -14.39 -22.65
N TYR A 60 7.78 -13.99 -23.69
CA TYR A 60 7.18 -13.35 -24.85
C TYR A 60 7.55 -14.11 -26.13
N ALA A 61 6.58 -14.34 -27.00
CA ALA A 61 6.88 -14.76 -28.39
C ALA A 61 7.33 -13.54 -29.19
N LYS A 62 8.27 -13.75 -30.12
CA LYS A 62 8.62 -12.73 -31.11
C LYS A 62 7.56 -12.68 -32.20
N GLY A 63 6.99 -11.49 -32.42
CA GLY A 63 5.96 -11.25 -33.41
C GLY A 63 4.55 -11.25 -32.82
N ASP A 64 3.58 -11.16 -33.69
CA ASP A 64 2.15 -11.19 -33.36
C ASP A 64 1.65 -12.63 -33.52
N VAL A 65 1.43 -13.31 -32.40
CA VAL A 65 0.96 -14.70 -32.34
C VAL A 65 -0.32 -14.78 -31.51
N ASP A 66 -1.11 -15.83 -31.75
CA ASP A 66 -2.27 -16.10 -30.89
C ASP A 66 -1.82 -16.84 -29.64
N CYS A 67 -1.78 -16.13 -28.51
CA CYS A 67 -1.34 -16.67 -27.22
C CYS A 67 -2.08 -17.95 -26.82
N TYR A 68 -3.39 -18.02 -27.05
CA TYR A 68 -4.21 -19.17 -26.64
C TYR A 68 -3.90 -20.46 -27.42
N SER A 69 -3.36 -20.34 -28.60
CA SER A 69 -2.99 -21.49 -29.45
C SER A 69 -1.49 -21.75 -29.50
N TYR A 70 -0.67 -20.85 -28.93
CA TYR A 70 0.78 -20.97 -28.97
C TYR A 70 1.29 -22.03 -28.01
N SER A 71 2.07 -22.99 -28.53
CA SER A 71 2.63 -24.07 -27.72
C SER A 71 4.02 -23.69 -27.21
N ILE A 72 4.17 -23.68 -25.89
CA ILE A 72 5.45 -23.49 -25.20
C ILE A 72 5.48 -24.29 -23.91
N SER A 73 6.68 -24.78 -23.56
CA SER A 73 6.99 -25.34 -22.25
C SER A 73 8.39 -24.91 -21.80
N VAL A 74 8.57 -24.77 -20.50
CA VAL A 74 9.86 -24.52 -19.85
C VAL A 74 10.03 -25.58 -18.76
N THR A 75 10.96 -26.49 -18.96
CA THR A 75 11.09 -27.68 -18.12
C THR A 75 12.52 -27.89 -17.64
N ASP A 76 12.65 -28.48 -16.46
CA ASP A 76 13.84 -29.26 -16.11
C ASP A 76 13.59 -30.75 -16.40
N ASP A 77 14.42 -31.63 -15.86
CA ASP A 77 14.26 -33.10 -16.08
C ASP A 77 12.96 -33.68 -15.49
N MET A 78 12.25 -32.94 -14.60
CA MET A 78 11.14 -33.47 -13.82
C MET A 78 9.87 -32.61 -13.85
N PHE A 79 9.98 -31.29 -13.98
CA PHE A 79 8.86 -30.37 -13.77
C PHE A 79 8.70 -29.40 -14.91
N GLU A 80 7.45 -28.91 -15.09
CA GLU A 80 7.07 -27.79 -15.94
C GLU A 80 6.98 -26.53 -15.10
N TYR A 81 7.57 -25.43 -15.57
CA TYR A 81 7.65 -24.15 -14.88
C TYR A 81 6.95 -23.00 -15.59
N PHE A 82 6.42 -23.25 -16.80
CA PHE A 82 5.68 -22.25 -17.56
C PHE A 82 4.20 -22.24 -17.18
N TYR A 83 3.68 -21.05 -16.89
CA TYR A 83 2.27 -20.81 -16.57
C TYR A 83 1.67 -19.85 -17.60
N PRO A 84 0.82 -20.31 -18.52
CA PRO A 84 0.21 -19.47 -19.54
C PRO A 84 -0.73 -18.44 -18.91
N ASN A 85 -0.63 -17.20 -19.35
CA ASN A 85 -1.44 -16.08 -18.83
C ASN A 85 -1.76 -15.06 -19.91
N CYS A 86 -2.54 -15.48 -20.89
CA CYS A 86 -2.88 -14.66 -22.07
C CYS A 86 -3.75 -13.44 -21.76
N ASP A 87 -4.44 -13.42 -20.60
CA ASP A 87 -5.33 -12.32 -20.22
C ASP A 87 -4.59 -11.13 -19.58
N ALA A 88 -3.37 -11.34 -19.10
CA ALA A 88 -2.60 -10.31 -18.40
C ALA A 88 -1.68 -9.50 -19.32
N GLY A 89 -1.47 -9.93 -20.55
CA GLY A 89 -0.50 -9.32 -21.46
C GLY A 89 -0.92 -7.93 -21.93
N THR A 90 0.06 -7.02 -22.01
CA THR A 90 -0.08 -5.75 -22.71
C THR A 90 0.37 -5.93 -24.17
N GLU A 91 -0.26 -5.21 -25.09
CA GLU A 91 0.20 -5.17 -26.48
C GLU A 91 1.55 -4.45 -26.55
N ILE A 92 2.59 -5.21 -26.87
CA ILE A 92 3.97 -4.70 -27.04
C ILE A 92 4.36 -4.87 -28.51
N THR A 93 4.87 -3.81 -29.13
CA THR A 93 5.23 -3.87 -30.54
C THR A 93 6.31 -4.93 -30.80
N GLY A 94 5.97 -5.93 -31.58
CA GLY A 94 6.89 -7.00 -31.99
C GLY A 94 7.01 -8.15 -31.01
N TYR A 95 6.24 -8.14 -29.92
CA TYR A 95 6.20 -9.20 -28.92
C TYR A 95 4.77 -9.49 -28.48
N THR A 96 4.47 -10.77 -28.29
CA THR A 96 3.22 -11.22 -27.66
C THR A 96 3.54 -11.89 -26.33
N TYR A 97 2.99 -11.38 -25.24
CA TYR A 97 3.11 -11.98 -23.92
C TYR A 97 2.40 -13.33 -23.90
N LEU A 98 3.07 -14.36 -23.35
CA LEU A 98 2.55 -15.72 -23.28
C LEU A 98 2.22 -16.16 -21.85
N GLY A 99 2.96 -15.68 -20.87
CA GLY A 99 2.81 -16.05 -19.47
C GLY A 99 4.06 -15.88 -18.65
N ASP A 100 4.05 -16.48 -17.47
CA ASP A 100 5.10 -16.38 -16.47
C ASP A 100 5.89 -17.68 -16.35
N VAL A 101 7.14 -17.58 -15.90
CA VAL A 101 7.98 -18.73 -15.55
C VAL A 101 8.31 -18.68 -14.07
N GLU A 102 7.89 -19.68 -13.31
CA GLU A 102 8.10 -19.75 -11.87
C GLU A 102 9.31 -20.61 -11.53
N ILE A 103 10.49 -20.08 -11.78
CA ILE A 103 11.78 -20.69 -11.43
C ILE A 103 12.40 -19.89 -10.28
N TYR A 104 12.82 -20.58 -9.21
CA TYR A 104 13.42 -19.95 -8.03
C TYR A 104 14.88 -20.36 -7.82
N ASP A 105 15.27 -21.52 -8.36
CA ASP A 105 16.61 -22.06 -8.18
C ASP A 105 17.45 -21.85 -9.43
N ALA A 106 18.72 -21.51 -9.24
CA ALA A 106 19.68 -21.48 -10.33
C ALA A 106 19.81 -22.88 -10.95
N GLY A 107 19.74 -22.94 -12.28
CA GLY A 107 19.72 -24.23 -12.96
C GLY A 107 19.72 -24.12 -14.47
N THR A 108 19.60 -25.26 -15.12
CA THR A 108 19.48 -25.38 -16.57
C THR A 108 18.09 -25.89 -16.92
N TYR A 109 17.40 -25.13 -17.76
CA TYR A 109 16.03 -25.39 -18.17
C TYR A 109 15.95 -25.51 -19.68
N ASN A 110 15.07 -26.37 -20.15
CA ASN A 110 14.83 -26.60 -21.57
C ASN A 110 13.56 -25.85 -21.98
N ILE A 111 13.66 -25.08 -23.04
CA ILE A 111 12.54 -24.36 -23.63
C ILE A 111 12.15 -25.11 -24.90
N ASP A 112 10.91 -25.59 -24.98
CA ASP A 112 10.31 -26.12 -26.18
C ASP A 112 9.17 -25.22 -26.60
N ALA A 113 9.31 -24.52 -27.71
CA ALA A 113 8.36 -23.53 -28.21
C ALA A 113 8.15 -23.67 -29.71
N GLU A 114 6.93 -23.36 -30.15
CA GLU A 114 6.54 -23.42 -31.56
C GLU A 114 7.31 -22.42 -32.44
N GLY A 115 7.84 -21.36 -31.85
CA GLY A 115 8.67 -20.33 -32.53
C GLY A 115 9.66 -19.69 -31.57
N ASN A 116 10.20 -18.53 -31.98
CA ASN A 116 11.18 -17.82 -31.18
C ASN A 116 10.52 -17.11 -29.99
N VAL A 117 11.05 -17.36 -28.81
CA VAL A 117 10.62 -16.72 -27.58
C VAL A 117 11.79 -16.06 -26.85
N VAL A 118 11.44 -15.07 -26.01
CA VAL A 118 12.38 -14.44 -25.09
C VAL A 118 11.90 -14.61 -23.66
N ILE A 119 12.82 -14.86 -22.74
CA ILE A 119 12.58 -14.81 -21.30
C ILE A 119 13.13 -13.48 -20.80
N VAL A 120 12.29 -12.76 -20.10
CA VAL A 120 12.53 -11.39 -19.68
C VAL A 120 12.51 -11.30 -18.15
N ASP A 121 13.46 -10.57 -17.60
CA ASP A 121 13.44 -10.18 -16.18
C ASP A 121 12.42 -9.07 -15.97
N ALA A 122 11.36 -9.39 -15.23
CA ALA A 122 10.29 -8.46 -14.90
C ALA A 122 10.46 -7.82 -13.50
N ASP A 123 11.56 -8.05 -12.80
CA ASP A 123 11.83 -7.46 -11.48
C ASP A 123 11.79 -5.93 -11.51
N GLY A 124 12.08 -5.32 -12.65
CA GLY A 124 11.93 -3.88 -12.86
C GLY A 124 10.49 -3.37 -12.66
N LEU A 125 9.48 -4.21 -12.81
CA LEU A 125 8.07 -3.88 -12.58
C LEU A 125 7.67 -3.90 -11.10
N ILE A 126 8.44 -4.59 -10.24
CA ILE A 126 8.14 -4.74 -8.82
C ILE A 126 8.01 -3.36 -8.15
N GLY A 127 8.95 -2.45 -8.41
CA GLY A 127 8.92 -1.10 -7.85
C GLY A 127 7.65 -0.31 -8.22
N PRO A 128 7.33 -0.15 -9.51
CA PRO A 128 6.09 0.49 -9.97
C PRO A 128 4.81 -0.16 -9.39
N VAL A 129 4.73 -1.48 -9.33
CA VAL A 129 3.56 -2.20 -8.79
C VAL A 129 3.39 -1.92 -7.29
N PHE A 130 4.47 -2.01 -6.50
CA PHE A 130 4.43 -1.66 -5.07
C PHE A 130 4.09 -0.19 -4.84
N ALA A 131 4.61 0.72 -5.66
CA ALA A 131 4.29 2.14 -5.58
C ALA A 131 2.80 2.41 -5.88
N MET A 132 2.21 1.67 -6.81
CA MET A 132 0.79 1.75 -7.13
C MET A 132 -0.09 1.28 -5.95
N CYS A 133 0.23 0.12 -5.36
CA CYS A 133 -0.49 -0.41 -4.20
C CYS A 133 -0.29 0.48 -2.96
N GLY A 134 0.94 0.86 -2.66
CA GLY A 134 1.27 1.75 -1.54
C GLY A 134 0.65 3.13 -1.69
N GLY A 135 0.65 3.67 -2.91
CA GLY A 135 0.00 4.93 -3.25
C GLY A 135 -1.50 4.90 -2.96
N GLY A 136 -2.20 3.81 -3.30
CA GLY A 136 -3.62 3.63 -3.00
C GLY A 136 -3.94 3.70 -1.51
N VAL A 137 -3.17 2.98 -0.69
CA VAL A 137 -3.32 3.00 0.78
C VAL A 137 -3.02 4.39 1.35
N CYS A 138 -1.94 5.04 0.90
CA CYS A 138 -1.58 6.39 1.33
C CYS A 138 -2.63 7.43 0.94
N CYS A 139 -3.26 7.29 -0.23
CA CYS A 139 -4.35 8.13 -0.69
C CYS A 139 -5.57 8.03 0.23
N LEU A 140 -5.98 6.82 0.59
CA LEU A 140 -7.10 6.59 1.51
C LEU A 140 -6.81 7.16 2.90
N LEU A 141 -5.62 6.94 3.46
CA LEU A 141 -5.21 7.51 4.73
C LEU A 141 -5.17 9.04 4.68
N GLY A 142 -4.63 9.61 3.60
CA GLY A 142 -4.60 11.06 3.38
C GLY A 142 -6.00 11.67 3.33
N LEU A 143 -6.96 10.99 2.69
CA LEU A 143 -8.34 11.42 2.59
C LEU A 143 -9.05 11.37 3.96
N ILE A 144 -8.83 10.33 4.75
CA ILE A 144 -9.35 10.22 6.11
C ILE A 144 -8.81 11.36 6.99
N LEU A 145 -7.49 11.61 6.96
CA LEU A 145 -6.86 12.68 7.73
C LEU A 145 -7.36 14.06 7.31
N LEU A 146 -7.60 14.27 6.03
CA LEU A 146 -8.14 15.51 5.49
C LEU A 146 -9.56 15.73 5.99
N ILE A 147 -10.45 14.73 5.92
CA ILE A 147 -11.83 14.81 6.40
C ILE A 147 -11.86 15.07 7.91
N VAL A 148 -11.08 14.31 8.69
CA VAL A 148 -10.96 14.51 10.14
C VAL A 148 -10.41 15.91 10.46
N GLY A 149 -9.37 16.35 9.77
CA GLY A 149 -8.79 17.68 9.95
C GLY A 149 -9.76 18.83 9.66
N LEU A 150 -10.62 18.66 8.66
CA LEU A 150 -11.67 19.63 8.34
C LEU A 150 -12.83 19.57 9.35
N SER A 151 -13.20 18.37 9.81
CA SER A 151 -14.35 18.15 10.70
C SER A 151 -14.08 18.53 12.15
N THR A 152 -12.86 18.31 12.67
CA THR A 152 -12.51 18.52 14.09
C THR A 152 -12.29 19.98 14.48
N GLY A 153 -12.72 20.94 13.69
CA GLY A 153 -12.44 22.36 13.91
C GLY A 153 -13.56 23.21 14.45
N LYS A 154 -14.64 22.67 14.92
CA LYS A 154 -15.65 23.45 15.66
C LYS A 154 -15.13 23.64 17.08
N LYS A 155 -14.53 24.81 17.36
CA LYS A 155 -14.29 25.22 18.73
C LYS A 155 -15.64 25.17 19.43
N VAL A 156 -15.79 24.29 20.41
CA VAL A 156 -16.92 24.36 21.33
C VAL A 156 -16.80 25.75 21.99
N PRO A 157 -17.81 26.62 21.88
CA PRO A 157 -17.75 27.92 22.56
C PRO A 157 -17.59 27.63 24.04
N GLN A 158 -16.46 28.11 24.60
CA GLN A 158 -16.31 28.06 26.06
C GLN A 158 -17.37 29.00 26.66
N VAL A 159 -18.34 28.40 27.32
CA VAL A 159 -19.31 29.15 28.09
C VAL A 159 -18.61 29.65 29.36
N ILE A 160 -18.21 30.90 29.36
CA ILE A 160 -17.68 31.55 30.57
C ILE A 160 -18.87 31.86 31.45
N VAL A 161 -19.04 31.09 32.52
CA VAL A 161 -20.06 31.35 33.52
C VAL A 161 -19.52 32.39 34.49
N TYR A 162 -20.09 33.58 34.48
CA TYR A 162 -19.78 34.62 35.48
C TYR A 162 -20.67 34.39 36.70
N GLN A 163 -20.05 34.27 37.87
CA GLN A 163 -20.76 34.21 39.13
C GLN A 163 -20.95 35.61 39.65
N GLN A 164 -22.18 36.04 39.75
CA GLN A 164 -22.53 37.37 40.30
C GLN A 164 -22.45 37.28 41.83
N PRO A 165 -22.10 38.39 42.55
CA PRO A 165 -21.89 38.40 43.99
C PRO A 165 -23.09 37.95 44.85
N ASP A 166 -24.27 37.93 44.28
CA ASP A 166 -25.54 37.55 44.92
C ASP A 166 -25.87 36.04 44.74
N GLY A 167 -25.00 35.24 44.23
CA GLY A 167 -25.15 33.78 44.10
C GLY A 167 -26.10 33.29 42.99
N THR A 168 -26.63 34.18 42.15
CA THR A 168 -27.43 33.77 40.99
C THR A 168 -26.56 33.50 39.78
N MET A 169 -26.69 32.30 39.18
CA MET A 169 -26.02 31.96 37.93
C MET A 169 -26.77 32.57 36.74
N TYR A 170 -26.08 33.45 35.99
CA TYR A 170 -26.60 33.95 34.75
C TYR A 170 -25.99 33.22 33.57
N GLN A 171 -26.83 32.58 32.75
CA GLN A 171 -26.41 31.96 31.51
C GLN A 171 -26.72 32.95 30.37
N PRO A 172 -25.69 33.64 29.79
CA PRO A 172 -25.95 34.54 28.70
C PRO A 172 -26.35 33.76 27.45
N ASN A 173 -27.42 34.23 26.79
CA ASN A 173 -27.83 33.73 25.49
C ASN A 173 -26.70 33.92 24.47
N GLN A 174 -26.47 32.90 23.64
CA GLN A 174 -25.31 32.59 22.82
C GLN A 174 -24.98 33.59 21.68
N THR A 175 -25.11 34.87 21.79
CA THR A 175 -24.96 35.70 20.58
C THR A 175 -23.96 36.85 20.61
N THR A 176 -23.26 37.14 21.69
CA THR A 176 -22.22 38.19 21.64
C THR A 176 -21.10 37.96 22.65
N VAL A 177 -19.91 37.69 22.13
CA VAL A 177 -18.68 37.73 22.93
C VAL A 177 -18.28 39.23 23.02
N HIS A 178 -18.75 39.91 24.02
CA HIS A 178 -18.18 41.21 24.39
C HIS A 178 -16.93 40.94 25.24
N GLN A 179 -15.79 41.34 24.70
CA GLN A 179 -14.54 41.38 25.46
C GLN A 179 -14.65 42.46 26.51
N TYR A 180 -14.90 42.07 27.76
CA TYR A 180 -14.95 42.99 28.90
C TYR A 180 -13.51 43.39 29.27
N ILE A 181 -13.20 44.66 29.15
CA ILE A 181 -11.98 45.26 29.69
C ILE A 181 -12.35 45.76 31.11
N PRO A 182 -11.82 45.14 32.19
CA PRO A 182 -12.15 45.64 33.54
C PRO A 182 -11.51 47.00 33.78
N PRO A 183 -12.22 47.94 34.45
CA PRO A 183 -11.64 49.20 34.86
C PRO A 183 -10.50 48.96 35.85
N SER A 184 -9.37 49.64 35.60
CA SER A 184 -8.16 49.57 36.42
C SER A 184 -8.48 50.01 37.87
N GLY A 185 -8.53 49.07 38.81
CA GLY A 185 -8.65 49.42 40.21
C GLY A 185 -9.25 48.45 41.21
N VAL A 186 -9.67 47.23 40.78
CA VAL A 186 -10.17 46.27 41.77
C VAL A 186 -9.37 44.96 41.65
N SER A 187 -8.54 44.70 42.66
CA SER A 187 -7.80 43.45 42.84
C SER A 187 -8.77 42.33 43.24
N SER A 188 -9.32 41.64 42.28
CA SER A 188 -10.10 40.43 42.50
C SER A 188 -9.18 39.24 42.33
N GLN A 189 -8.94 38.50 43.41
CA GLN A 189 -8.25 37.21 43.37
C GLN A 189 -9.01 36.28 42.40
N GLN A 190 -8.38 35.95 41.28
CA GLN A 190 -8.83 34.88 40.41
C GLN A 190 -8.65 33.55 41.13
N GLN A 191 -9.74 33.02 41.67
CA GLN A 191 -9.81 31.59 42.01
C GLN A 191 -9.92 30.83 40.70
N ILE A 192 -8.80 30.24 40.30
CA ILE A 192 -8.77 29.25 39.25
C ILE A 192 -9.45 28.02 39.86
N VAL A 193 -10.71 27.82 39.50
CA VAL A 193 -11.38 26.54 39.75
C VAL A 193 -10.77 25.53 38.77
N GLU A 194 -9.82 24.74 39.24
CA GLU A 194 -9.38 23.54 38.56
C GLU A 194 -10.61 22.66 38.28
N GLN A 195 -10.88 22.44 37.02
CA GLN A 195 -11.86 21.42 36.58
C GLN A 195 -11.41 20.08 37.16
N PRO A 196 -12.31 19.30 37.79
CA PRO A 196 -11.99 17.94 38.16
C PRO A 196 -11.65 17.18 36.87
N GLN A 197 -10.41 16.69 36.79
CA GLN A 197 -10.02 15.72 35.79
C GLN A 197 -10.98 14.54 35.96
N VAL A 198 -11.80 14.33 34.94
CA VAL A 198 -12.47 13.05 34.76
C VAL A 198 -11.36 12.05 34.54
N GLN A 199 -11.00 11.31 35.60
CA GLN A 199 -10.18 10.11 35.47
C GLN A 199 -10.96 9.19 34.55
N GLU A 200 -10.49 9.11 33.34
CA GLU A 200 -10.83 8.04 32.40
C GLU A 200 -10.35 6.75 33.07
N GLN A 201 -11.31 6.07 33.70
CA GLN A 201 -11.12 4.76 34.30
C GLN A 201 -10.76 3.82 33.14
N GLN A 202 -9.45 3.58 32.95
CA GLN A 202 -8.95 2.55 32.06
C GLN A 202 -9.53 1.23 32.52
N ASN A 203 -10.56 0.82 31.81
CA ASN A 203 -11.12 -0.51 31.90
C ASN A 203 -10.09 -1.47 31.27
N ILE A 204 -9.16 -1.94 32.09
CA ILE A 204 -8.19 -2.95 31.69
C ILE A 204 -9.00 -4.25 31.56
N PRO A 205 -9.09 -4.83 30.35
CA PRO A 205 -9.70 -6.14 30.23
C PRO A 205 -8.84 -7.15 30.98
N PRO A 206 -9.45 -8.17 31.62
CA PRO A 206 -8.73 -9.19 32.35
C PRO A 206 -7.80 -9.93 31.39
N ALA A 207 -6.56 -10.15 31.87
CA ALA A 207 -5.56 -10.92 31.16
C ALA A 207 -6.15 -12.29 30.79
N PHE A 208 -6.08 -12.62 29.50
CA PHE A 208 -6.36 -13.97 29.02
C PHE A 208 -5.32 -14.90 29.61
N GLU A 209 -5.75 -15.84 30.43
CA GLU A 209 -4.95 -16.98 30.83
C GLU A 209 -4.65 -17.82 29.60
N GLU A 210 -3.36 -17.87 29.20
CA GLU A 210 -2.88 -18.77 28.15
C GLU A 210 -3.04 -20.21 28.67
N THR A 211 -3.99 -20.94 28.12
CA THR A 211 -4.01 -22.39 28.22
C THR A 211 -2.88 -22.98 27.40
N PRO A 212 -2.08 -23.92 27.94
CA PRO A 212 -1.03 -24.58 27.18
C PRO A 212 -1.65 -25.37 26.01
N ASN A 213 -1.29 -25.01 24.79
CA ASN A 213 -1.63 -25.77 23.59
C ASN A 213 -0.94 -27.14 23.67
N ASP A 214 -1.73 -28.19 23.84
CA ASP A 214 -1.36 -29.55 23.51
C ASP A 214 -1.10 -29.62 21.99
N VAL A 215 0.18 -29.71 21.65
CA VAL A 215 0.62 -29.95 20.26
C VAL A 215 0.41 -31.43 19.99
N PRO A 216 -0.40 -31.83 19.02
CA PRO A 216 -0.50 -33.23 18.62
C PRO A 216 0.79 -33.65 17.94
N VAL A 217 1.47 -34.61 18.55
CA VAL A 217 2.62 -35.30 17.96
C VAL A 217 2.10 -36.23 16.87
N TYR A 218 2.35 -35.89 15.61
CA TYR A 218 2.16 -36.82 14.50
C TYR A 218 3.30 -37.81 14.48
N GLN A 219 3.03 -39.06 14.88
CA GLN A 219 3.89 -40.18 14.61
C GLN A 219 3.70 -40.61 13.14
N THR A 220 4.71 -40.45 12.32
CA THR A 220 4.80 -41.04 10.99
C THR A 220 5.44 -42.39 11.14
N ASP A 221 4.64 -43.46 11.14
CA ASP A 221 5.12 -44.82 10.93
C ASP A 221 5.43 -44.99 9.44
N PHE A 222 6.70 -45.17 9.13
CA PHE A 222 7.16 -45.66 7.82
C PHE A 222 7.33 -47.19 7.93
N ASP A 223 6.47 -47.94 7.22
CA ASP A 223 6.71 -49.31 6.76
C ASP A 223 7.16 -49.28 5.30
#